data_a00e7104ba603cb0ab6ceeed196f007b
#
_entry.id   a00e7104ba603cb0ab6ceeed196f007b
#
_cell.length_a   1.000
_cell.length_b   1.000
_cell.length_c   1.000
_cell.angle_alpha   90.00
_cell.angle_beta   90.00
_cell.angle_gamma   90.00
#
_symmetry.space_group_name_H-M   'P 1'
#
loop_
_entity.id
_entity.type
_entity.pdbx_description
1 polymer ?
#
loop_
_entity_poly.entity_id
_entity_poly.type
_entity_poly.pdbx_seq_one_letter_code
_entity_poly.pdbx_strand_id
1 'polypeptide(L)'
;KGTGGMKTKLEAAKIAQNSGCYMVIASSEEKDLISKVMNGEEVGTLFLPKKNIEGNKIRWITLAKPKGKIIVDMGARNALLDHKSLLPRGVIDIEGNFDVGDIVAIESGDGIFAKGITNYTDKELNKIKGKNTDEIESILGYKNYNEIIKHENIGILK
;
A
#
# COMPACT_ATOMS: atom_id res chain seq x y z
N LYS A 1 -9.06 -25.32 27.34
CA LYS A 1 -9.10 -23.99 28.00
C LYS A 1 -8.29 -23.03 27.16
N GLY A 2 -8.91 -21.99 26.61
CA GLY A 2 -8.19 -20.96 25.83
C GLY A 2 -7.20 -20.21 26.73
N THR A 3 -5.99 -20.02 26.23
CA THR A 3 -4.90 -19.30 26.95
C THR A 3 -4.95 -17.79 26.78
N GLY A 4 -5.91 -17.25 26.02
CA GLY A 4 -6.06 -15.82 25.72
C GLY A 4 -7.03 -15.11 26.66
N GLY A 5 -6.55 -14.13 27.44
CA GLY A 5 -7.38 -13.28 28.28
C GLY A 5 -8.03 -12.11 27.52
N MET A 6 -8.73 -11.21 28.22
CA MET A 6 -9.33 -10.01 27.63
C MET A 6 -8.28 -9.13 26.92
N LYS A 7 -7.05 -9.07 27.42
CA LYS A 7 -5.96 -8.30 26.80
C LYS A 7 -5.69 -8.72 25.35
N THR A 8 -5.60 -10.04 25.07
CA THR A 8 -5.38 -10.55 23.71
C THR A 8 -6.55 -10.27 22.77
N LYS A 9 -7.79 -10.30 23.29
CA LYS A 9 -8.99 -9.91 22.53
C LYS A 9 -8.97 -8.42 22.16
N LEU A 10 -8.55 -7.56 23.08
CA LEU A 10 -8.43 -6.12 22.81
C LEU A 10 -7.27 -5.81 21.84
N GLU A 11 -6.17 -6.56 21.90
CA GLU A 11 -5.10 -6.45 20.91
C GLU A 11 -5.58 -6.84 19.51
N ALA A 12 -6.33 -7.96 19.40
CA ALA A 12 -6.97 -8.35 18.14
C ALA A 12 -7.96 -7.30 17.63
N ALA A 13 -8.75 -6.68 18.52
CA ALA A 13 -9.67 -5.61 18.15
C ALA A 13 -8.92 -4.37 17.60
N LYS A 14 -7.78 -3.99 18.17
CA LYS A 14 -6.93 -2.91 17.63
C LYS A 14 -6.41 -3.25 16.23
N ILE A 15 -6.01 -4.49 16.00
CA ILE A 15 -5.56 -4.94 14.68
C ILE A 15 -6.71 -4.84 13.67
N ALA A 16 -7.89 -5.38 14.00
CA ALA A 16 -9.08 -5.32 13.15
C ALA A 16 -9.47 -3.87 12.83
N GLN A 17 -9.58 -2.99 13.83
CA GLN A 17 -9.88 -1.58 13.63
C GLN A 17 -8.88 -0.88 12.71
N ASN A 18 -7.57 -1.13 12.91
CA ASN A 18 -6.51 -0.57 12.07
C ASN A 18 -6.50 -1.14 10.65
N SER A 19 -7.10 -2.31 10.44
CA SER A 19 -7.26 -2.96 9.13
C SER A 19 -8.58 -2.60 8.43
N GLY A 20 -9.35 -1.66 9.00
CA GLY A 20 -10.64 -1.26 8.41
C GLY A 20 -11.76 -2.28 8.59
N CYS A 21 -11.60 -3.25 9.50
CA CYS A 21 -12.59 -4.28 9.78
C CYS A 21 -13.40 -3.97 11.02
N TYR A 22 -14.69 -4.30 10.99
CA TYR A 22 -15.52 -4.40 12.19
C TYR A 22 -15.12 -5.64 12.98
N MET A 23 -15.16 -5.56 14.29
CA MET A 23 -14.98 -6.71 15.17
C MET A 23 -15.98 -6.66 16.33
N VAL A 24 -16.60 -7.77 16.66
CA VAL A 24 -17.49 -7.93 17.82
C VAL A 24 -16.86 -8.89 18.82
N ILE A 25 -16.82 -8.52 20.07
CA ILE A 25 -16.50 -9.41 21.19
C ILE A 25 -17.77 -9.64 21.99
N ALA A 26 -18.22 -10.89 22.04
CA ALA A 26 -19.43 -11.28 22.74
C ALA A 26 -19.23 -12.58 23.52
N SER A 27 -20.20 -12.90 24.40
CA SER A 27 -20.21 -14.15 25.16
C SER A 27 -20.54 -15.35 24.27
N SER A 28 -19.83 -16.45 24.43
CA SER A 28 -20.15 -17.71 23.75
C SER A 28 -21.42 -18.40 24.28
N GLU A 29 -21.96 -17.90 25.39
CA GLU A 29 -23.21 -18.41 25.98
C GLU A 29 -24.47 -17.81 25.32
N GLU A 30 -24.28 -16.77 24.50
CA GLU A 30 -25.38 -16.12 23.76
C GLU A 30 -25.86 -17.05 22.63
N LYS A 31 -27.15 -17.42 22.66
CA LYS A 31 -27.77 -18.24 21.62
C LYS A 31 -27.90 -17.45 20.32
N ASP A 32 -27.69 -18.11 19.20
CA ASP A 32 -27.81 -17.55 17.85
C ASP A 32 -26.97 -16.26 17.65
N LEU A 33 -25.83 -16.18 18.36
CA LEU A 33 -24.96 -14.99 18.42
C LEU A 33 -24.62 -14.44 17.04
N ILE A 34 -24.24 -15.30 16.07
CA ILE A 34 -23.84 -14.85 14.74
C ILE A 34 -25.02 -14.18 14.02
N SER A 35 -26.21 -14.79 14.08
CA SER A 35 -27.42 -14.24 13.48
C SER A 35 -27.81 -12.90 14.10
N LYS A 36 -27.73 -12.78 15.42
CA LYS A 36 -27.99 -11.53 16.14
C LYS A 36 -27.03 -10.42 15.72
N VAL A 37 -25.72 -10.72 15.68
CA VAL A 37 -24.71 -9.74 15.22
C VAL A 37 -24.99 -9.31 13.78
N MET A 38 -25.30 -10.24 12.88
CA MET A 38 -25.59 -9.93 11.48
C MET A 38 -26.88 -9.13 11.27
N ASN A 39 -27.85 -9.30 12.17
CA ASN A 39 -29.10 -8.51 12.19
C ASN A 39 -28.93 -7.14 12.86
N GLY A 40 -27.75 -6.82 13.39
CA GLY A 40 -27.49 -5.54 14.06
C GLY A 40 -28.05 -5.45 15.48
N GLU A 41 -28.34 -6.57 16.14
CA GLU A 41 -28.76 -6.60 17.52
C GLU A 41 -27.62 -6.20 18.46
N GLU A 42 -27.92 -5.54 19.55
CA GLU A 42 -26.95 -5.08 20.56
C GLU A 42 -26.44 -6.24 21.44
N VAL A 43 -25.60 -7.08 20.89
CA VAL A 43 -24.96 -8.20 21.59
C VAL A 43 -23.44 -8.01 21.66
N GLY A 44 -22.90 -7.93 22.89
CA GLY A 44 -21.47 -7.79 23.10
C GLY A 44 -20.93 -6.37 22.87
N THR A 45 -19.67 -6.27 22.49
CA THR A 45 -18.97 -4.99 22.24
C THR A 45 -18.52 -4.91 20.80
N LEU A 46 -19.03 -3.90 20.07
CA LEU A 46 -18.66 -3.61 18.69
C LEU A 46 -17.46 -2.65 18.65
N PHE A 47 -16.41 -3.05 17.94
CA PHE A 47 -15.26 -2.22 17.62
C PHE A 47 -15.39 -1.73 16.18
N LEU A 48 -15.53 -0.42 16.01
CA LEU A 48 -15.67 0.21 14.70
C LEU A 48 -14.32 0.33 14.01
N PRO A 49 -14.24 0.16 12.69
CA PRO A 49 -13.02 0.40 11.94
C PRO A 49 -12.58 1.85 12.09
N LYS A 50 -11.26 2.08 12.18
CA LYS A 50 -10.72 3.43 12.06
C LYS A 50 -10.92 3.90 10.63
N LYS A 51 -11.50 5.09 10.44
CA LYS A 51 -11.75 5.74 9.14
C LYS A 51 -10.43 6.13 8.44
N ASN A 52 -9.60 5.16 8.08
CA ASN A 52 -8.38 5.44 7.32
C ASN A 52 -8.10 4.31 6.33
N ILE A 53 -9.00 4.17 5.34
CA ILE A 53 -8.87 3.17 4.25
C ILE A 53 -7.58 3.42 3.47
N GLU A 54 -7.20 4.68 3.26
CA GLU A 54 -5.92 5.06 2.63
C GLU A 54 -4.73 4.60 3.47
N GLY A 55 -4.80 4.75 4.80
CA GLY A 55 -3.75 4.30 5.71
C GLY A 55 -3.50 2.78 5.70
N ASN A 56 -4.54 1.98 5.45
CA ASN A 56 -4.40 0.52 5.39
C ASN A 56 -3.68 0.06 4.12
N LYS A 57 -3.99 0.67 2.96
CA LYS A 57 -3.29 0.41 1.69
C LYS A 57 -1.81 0.79 1.79
N ILE A 58 -1.53 1.99 2.26
CA ILE A 58 -0.16 2.48 2.44
C ILE A 58 0.62 1.60 3.41
N ARG A 59 0.01 1.22 4.54
CA ARG A 59 0.62 0.30 5.50
C ARG A 59 0.94 -1.06 4.88
N TRP A 60 0.02 -1.63 4.08
CA TRP A 60 0.26 -2.87 3.35
C TRP A 60 1.44 -2.72 2.38
N ILE A 61 1.49 -1.63 1.61
CA ILE A 61 2.60 -1.34 0.68
C ILE A 61 3.93 -1.27 1.44
N THR A 62 3.99 -0.56 2.57
CA THR A 62 5.24 -0.40 3.34
C THR A 62 5.74 -1.70 3.97
N LEU A 63 4.83 -2.59 4.38
CA LEU A 63 5.18 -3.87 5.01
C LEU A 63 5.53 -4.97 4.00
N ALA A 64 5.03 -4.88 2.77
CA ALA A 64 5.24 -5.90 1.75
C ALA A 64 6.71 -6.00 1.33
N LYS A 65 7.13 -7.21 0.95
CA LYS A 65 8.47 -7.45 0.37
C LYS A 65 8.47 -6.96 -1.09
N PRO A 66 9.34 -6.02 -1.47
CA PRO A 66 9.40 -5.53 -2.85
C PRO A 66 9.98 -6.61 -3.77
N LYS A 67 9.53 -6.65 -5.03
CA LYS A 67 10.05 -7.54 -6.08
C LYS A 67 11.23 -6.93 -6.86
N GLY A 68 11.35 -5.62 -6.80
CA GLY A 68 12.43 -4.88 -7.45
C GLY A 68 12.61 -3.51 -6.82
N LYS A 69 13.45 -2.70 -7.45
CA LYS A 69 13.82 -1.37 -6.95
C LYS A 69 13.86 -0.37 -8.11
N ILE A 70 13.36 0.83 -7.85
CA ILE A 70 13.46 1.99 -8.74
C ILE A 70 14.36 3.02 -8.09
N ILE A 71 15.44 3.39 -8.76
CA ILE A 71 16.39 4.40 -8.31
C ILE A 71 15.97 5.75 -8.91
N VAL A 72 15.81 6.75 -8.06
CA VAL A 72 15.30 8.07 -8.45
C VAL A 72 16.29 9.19 -8.11
N ASP A 73 16.18 10.30 -8.85
CA ASP A 73 16.94 11.51 -8.56
C ASP A 73 16.40 12.27 -7.33
N MET A 74 17.14 13.28 -6.88
CA MET A 74 16.76 14.09 -5.72
C MET A 74 15.50 14.93 -5.96
N GLY A 75 15.23 15.33 -7.21
CA GLY A 75 14.02 16.06 -7.58
C GLY A 75 12.78 15.18 -7.42
N ALA A 76 12.83 13.96 -7.93
CA ALA A 76 11.77 12.96 -7.77
C ALA A 76 11.58 12.58 -6.29
N ARG A 77 12.69 12.39 -5.54
CA ARG A 77 12.61 12.14 -4.10
C ARG A 77 11.83 13.23 -3.37
N ASN A 78 12.18 14.49 -3.58
CA ASN A 78 11.50 15.62 -2.95
C ASN A 78 10.02 15.68 -3.36
N ALA A 79 9.72 15.46 -4.64
CA ALA A 79 8.34 15.42 -5.12
C ALA A 79 7.52 14.29 -4.45
N LEU A 80 8.11 13.11 -4.25
CA LEU A 80 7.45 12.00 -3.56
C LEU A 80 7.20 12.28 -2.08
N LEU A 81 8.13 12.96 -1.40
CA LEU A 81 7.95 13.41 -0.03
C LEU A 81 6.86 14.48 0.09
N ASP A 82 6.64 15.27 -0.97
CA ASP A 82 5.55 16.24 -1.12
C ASP A 82 4.25 15.60 -1.64
N HIS A 83 4.08 14.29 -1.49
CA HIS A 83 2.88 13.55 -1.93
C HIS A 83 2.56 13.65 -3.41
N LYS A 84 3.55 13.81 -4.29
CA LYS A 84 3.38 13.76 -5.74
C LYS A 84 3.63 12.36 -6.29
N SER A 85 3.14 12.10 -7.51
CA SER A 85 3.35 10.84 -8.23
C SER A 85 4.76 10.74 -8.81
N LEU A 86 5.27 9.51 -8.98
CA LEU A 86 6.55 9.27 -9.66
C LEU A 86 6.34 9.30 -11.17
N LEU A 87 7.08 10.17 -11.84
CA LEU A 87 7.11 10.29 -13.30
C LEU A 87 8.37 9.64 -13.88
N PRO A 88 8.35 9.23 -15.18
CA PRO A 88 9.50 8.60 -15.83
C PRO A 88 10.78 9.42 -15.78
N ARG A 89 10.66 10.75 -15.90
CA ARG A 89 11.81 11.68 -15.91
C ARG A 89 12.66 11.60 -14.64
N GLY A 90 12.04 11.33 -13.49
CA GLY A 90 12.75 11.23 -12.21
C GLY A 90 13.41 9.89 -11.96
N VAL A 91 13.28 8.91 -12.87
CA VAL A 91 13.89 7.58 -12.74
C VAL A 91 15.28 7.57 -13.37
N ILE A 92 16.26 7.19 -12.57
CA ILE A 92 17.66 7.03 -12.99
C ILE A 92 17.91 5.60 -13.46
N ASP A 93 17.52 4.60 -12.65
CA ASP A 93 17.79 3.19 -12.93
C ASP A 93 16.77 2.26 -12.25
N ILE A 94 16.82 0.96 -12.64
CA ILE A 94 15.87 -0.06 -12.21
C ILE A 94 16.63 -1.34 -11.95
N GLU A 95 16.30 -2.01 -10.83
CA GLU A 95 16.88 -3.30 -10.46
C GLU A 95 15.78 -4.31 -10.15
N GLY A 96 16.01 -5.57 -10.51
CA GLY A 96 15.07 -6.69 -10.29
C GLY A 96 14.09 -6.89 -11.42
N ASN A 97 13.21 -7.87 -11.26
CA ASN A 97 12.16 -8.22 -12.24
C ASN A 97 10.80 -8.06 -11.58
N PHE A 98 9.93 -7.27 -12.16
CA PHE A 98 8.59 -7.01 -11.65
C PHE A 98 7.61 -6.69 -12.76
N ASP A 99 6.35 -6.98 -12.50
CA ASP A 99 5.22 -6.73 -13.40
C ASP A 99 4.35 -5.57 -12.88
N VAL A 100 3.42 -5.14 -13.73
CA VAL A 100 2.39 -4.14 -13.37
C VAL A 100 1.62 -4.61 -12.13
N GLY A 101 1.47 -3.72 -11.16
CA GLY A 101 0.78 -4.02 -9.89
C GLY A 101 1.70 -4.59 -8.81
N ASP A 102 2.95 -4.88 -9.10
CA ASP A 102 3.92 -5.32 -8.11
C ASP A 102 4.39 -4.17 -7.21
N ILE A 103 4.81 -4.53 -6.00
CA ILE A 103 5.42 -3.58 -5.08
C ILE A 103 6.91 -3.50 -5.34
N VAL A 104 7.41 -2.28 -5.53
CA VAL A 104 8.81 -1.95 -5.72
C VAL A 104 9.31 -1.03 -4.62
N ALA A 105 10.60 -1.16 -4.27
CA ALA A 105 11.27 -0.20 -3.41
C ALA A 105 11.64 1.04 -4.22
N ILE A 106 11.66 2.21 -3.59
CA ILE A 106 12.10 3.46 -4.19
C ILE A 106 13.31 3.95 -3.40
N GLU A 107 14.43 4.09 -4.13
CA GLU A 107 15.73 4.46 -3.56
C GLU A 107 16.22 5.79 -4.16
N SER A 108 16.89 6.57 -3.35
CA SER A 108 17.74 7.68 -3.80
C SER A 108 19.06 7.61 -3.04
N GLY A 109 20.00 8.50 -3.32
CA GLY A 109 21.39 8.45 -2.81
C GLY A 109 21.59 8.06 -1.34
N ASP A 110 20.59 8.31 -0.47
CA ASP A 110 20.63 7.97 0.96
C ASP A 110 20.03 6.58 1.29
N GLY A 111 19.60 5.83 0.27
CA GLY A 111 18.98 4.51 0.44
C GLY A 111 17.48 4.46 0.13
N ILE A 112 16.86 3.34 0.49
CA ILE A 112 15.42 3.11 0.28
C ILE A 112 14.61 3.96 1.26
N PHE A 113 13.77 4.85 0.75
CA PHE A 113 12.94 5.76 1.55
C PHE A 113 11.43 5.57 1.36
N ALA A 114 11.02 4.83 0.32
CA ALA A 114 9.62 4.57 0.03
C ALA A 114 9.41 3.21 -0.64
N LYS A 115 8.15 2.77 -0.70
CA LYS A 115 7.70 1.66 -1.55
C LYS A 115 6.45 2.08 -2.30
N GLY A 116 6.20 1.47 -3.46
CA GLY A 116 5.01 1.78 -4.23
C GLY A 116 4.58 0.66 -5.17
N ILE A 117 3.33 0.75 -5.65
CA ILE A 117 2.77 -0.16 -6.66
C ILE A 117 3.05 0.42 -8.04
N THR A 118 3.80 -0.31 -8.86
CA THR A 118 4.17 0.15 -10.21
C THR A 118 3.04 -0.05 -11.23
N ASN A 119 2.92 0.92 -12.16
CA ASN A 119 2.00 0.87 -13.30
C ASN A 119 2.66 0.29 -14.57
N TYR A 120 3.97 0.01 -14.53
CA TYR A 120 4.75 -0.48 -15.65
C TYR A 120 5.65 -1.64 -15.22
N THR A 121 5.97 -2.53 -16.16
CA THR A 121 6.94 -3.60 -15.94
C THR A 121 8.37 -3.05 -15.92
N ASP A 122 9.32 -3.83 -15.39
CA ASP A 122 10.75 -3.52 -15.41
C ASP A 122 11.28 -3.27 -16.84
N LYS A 123 10.80 -4.04 -17.83
CA LYS A 123 11.18 -3.91 -19.24
C LYS A 123 10.71 -2.61 -19.87
N GLU A 124 9.47 -2.20 -19.55
CA GLU A 124 8.90 -0.95 -20.03
C GLU A 124 9.60 0.25 -19.38
N LEU A 125 9.80 0.18 -18.05
CA LEU A 125 10.50 1.23 -17.32
C LEU A 125 11.92 1.45 -17.82
N ASN A 126 12.64 0.37 -18.18
CA ASN A 126 13.98 0.50 -18.77
C ASN A 126 13.99 1.27 -20.10
N LYS A 127 12.89 1.26 -20.86
CA LYS A 127 12.75 2.02 -22.11
C LYS A 127 12.39 3.49 -21.86
N ILE A 128 11.58 3.78 -20.84
CA ILE A 128 11.04 5.12 -20.61
C ILE A 128 11.70 5.89 -19.45
N LYS A 129 12.63 5.29 -18.70
CA LYS A 129 13.36 5.98 -17.62
C LYS A 129 14.08 7.22 -18.16
N GLY A 130 13.99 8.32 -17.41
CA GLY A 130 14.58 9.61 -17.80
C GLY A 130 13.82 10.37 -18.90
N LYS A 131 12.75 9.79 -19.47
CA LYS A 131 11.96 10.41 -20.56
C LYS A 131 10.82 11.27 -20.01
N ASN A 132 10.31 12.16 -20.86
CA ASN A 132 9.09 12.89 -20.52
C ASN A 132 7.86 12.00 -20.68
N THR A 133 6.82 12.30 -19.92
CA THR A 133 5.55 11.56 -19.96
C THR A 133 4.92 11.50 -21.38
N ASP A 134 5.10 12.54 -22.19
CA ASP A 134 4.56 12.61 -23.56
C ASP A 134 5.28 11.69 -24.54
N GLU A 135 6.49 11.24 -24.20
CA GLU A 135 7.28 10.30 -25.02
C GLU A 135 6.90 8.83 -24.80
N ILE A 136 6.13 8.50 -23.74
CA ILE A 136 5.78 7.12 -23.38
C ILE A 136 5.13 6.40 -24.54
N GLU A 137 4.10 7.01 -25.13
CA GLU A 137 3.32 6.40 -26.22
C GLU A 137 4.17 6.13 -27.46
N SER A 138 5.05 7.04 -27.82
CA SER A 138 5.97 6.87 -28.97
C SER A 138 7.01 5.76 -28.74
N ILE A 139 7.41 5.52 -27.48
CA ILE A 139 8.43 4.52 -27.11
C ILE A 139 7.82 3.13 -26.94
N LEU A 140 6.67 3.04 -26.27
CA LEU A 140 6.03 1.76 -25.92
C LEU A 140 4.97 1.31 -26.93
N GLY A 141 4.45 2.23 -27.79
CA GLY A 141 3.31 2.00 -28.66
C GLY A 141 1.95 2.18 -27.98
N TYR A 142 1.93 2.47 -26.69
CA TYR A 142 0.72 2.75 -25.89
C TYR A 142 1.08 3.54 -24.63
N LYS A 143 0.07 4.17 -24.02
CA LYS A 143 0.19 4.89 -22.76
C LYS A 143 -1.08 4.73 -21.92
N ASN A 144 -1.05 3.83 -20.94
CA ASN A 144 -2.18 3.62 -20.02
C ASN A 144 -2.15 4.58 -18.83
N TYR A 145 -0.95 5.02 -18.43
CA TYR A 145 -0.72 5.90 -17.30
C TYR A 145 0.32 6.96 -17.63
N ASN A 146 0.19 8.12 -17.00
CA ASN A 146 1.20 9.19 -17.06
C ASN A 146 2.30 8.95 -16.02
N GLU A 147 1.92 8.32 -14.91
CA GLU A 147 2.79 8.10 -13.76
C GLU A 147 3.29 6.65 -13.72
N ILE A 148 4.54 6.49 -13.33
CA ILE A 148 5.10 5.17 -13.00
C ILE A 148 4.44 4.63 -11.74
N ILE A 149 4.30 5.48 -10.72
CA ILE A 149 3.59 5.17 -9.49
C ILE A 149 2.74 6.39 -9.11
N LYS A 150 1.44 6.17 -8.91
CA LYS A 150 0.53 7.22 -8.43
C LYS A 150 0.79 7.52 -6.96
N HIS A 151 0.64 8.78 -6.55
CA HIS A 151 0.87 9.21 -5.16
C HIS A 151 0.08 8.40 -4.12
N GLU A 152 -1.17 8.02 -4.43
CA GLU A 152 -2.04 7.19 -3.60
C GLU A 152 -1.55 5.73 -3.42
N ASN A 153 -0.54 5.34 -4.20
CA ASN A 153 0.10 4.02 -4.21
C ASN A 153 1.53 4.05 -3.67
N ILE A 154 1.93 5.13 -2.99
CA ILE A 154 3.28 5.31 -2.45
C ILE A 154 3.22 5.36 -0.93
N GLY A 155 3.99 4.51 -0.26
CA GLY A 155 4.20 4.52 1.18
C GLY A 155 5.62 4.97 1.53
N ILE A 156 5.74 6.09 2.23
CA ILE A 156 7.02 6.59 2.74
C ILE A 156 7.42 5.76 3.96
N LEU A 157 8.67 5.30 4.00
CA LEU A 157 9.25 4.57 5.12
C LEU A 157 9.75 5.58 6.17
N LYS A 158 9.46 5.28 7.44
CA LYS A 158 9.91 6.08 8.59
C LYS A 158 11.18 5.49 9.17
#